data_01a27340896f0d4f2917d70a545b6fb7
#
_entry.id   01a27340896f0d4f2917d70a545b6fb7
#
_cell.length_a   1.000
_cell.length_b   1.000
_cell.length_c   1.000
_cell.angle_alpha   90.00
_cell.angle_beta   90.00
_cell.angle_gamma   90.00
#
_symmetry.space_group_name_H-M   'P 1'
#
loop_
_entity.id
_entity.type
_entity.pdbx_description
1 polymer ?
#
loop_
_entity_poly.entity_id
_entity_poly.type
_entity_poly.pdbx_seq_one_letter_code
_entity_poly.pdbx_strand_id
1 'polypeptide(L)'
;MSQSRKHRGFRTERVVAEYLRRWWEGASVGRGSGRDILNVPFDCEVKARTGLDIKGTLRQIEARTTESGLLGFACFRLNGQGEQPSDYVAMLRLGDLVQLLRDAGYEKRKDVVEDKDIRRCQQCGEWTINDPCNWCEAQ
;
A
#
# COMPACT_ATOMS: atom_id res chain seq x y z
N MET A 1 -11.77 -24.61 10.21
CA MET A 1 -11.86 -23.78 9.00
C MET A 1 -12.50 -24.57 7.89
N SER A 2 -13.44 -23.97 7.18
CA SER A 2 -14.04 -24.63 6.01
C SER A 2 -13.00 -24.71 4.87
N GLN A 3 -13.05 -25.77 4.08
CA GLN A 3 -12.17 -25.98 2.92
C GLN A 3 -12.19 -24.78 1.96
N SER A 4 -13.34 -24.14 1.79
CA SER A 4 -13.51 -22.98 0.91
C SER A 4 -12.65 -21.76 1.31
N ARG A 5 -12.40 -21.55 2.61
CA ARG A 5 -11.54 -20.45 3.10
C ARG A 5 -10.06 -20.69 2.82
N LYS A 6 -9.61 -21.93 2.96
CA LYS A 6 -8.23 -22.32 2.62
C LYS A 6 -7.97 -22.16 1.12
N HIS A 7 -8.90 -22.61 0.30
CA HIS A 7 -8.78 -22.49 -1.16
C HIS A 7 -8.75 -21.04 -1.63
N ARG A 8 -9.55 -20.15 -1.01
CA ARG A 8 -9.56 -18.73 -1.35
C ARG A 8 -8.23 -18.05 -0.99
N GLY A 9 -7.66 -18.36 0.17
CA GLY A 9 -6.35 -17.84 0.59
C GLY A 9 -5.27 -18.22 -0.41
N PHE A 10 -5.11 -19.51 -0.65
CA PHE A 10 -4.10 -20.04 -1.57
C PHE A 10 -4.25 -19.52 -3.01
N ARG A 11 -5.48 -19.38 -3.50
CA ARG A 11 -5.76 -18.82 -4.80
C ARG A 11 -5.34 -17.34 -4.88
N THR A 12 -5.58 -16.57 -3.83
CA THR A 12 -5.17 -15.17 -3.77
C THR A 12 -3.65 -15.03 -3.72
N GLU A 13 -2.95 -15.85 -2.96
CA GLU A 13 -1.48 -15.88 -2.94
C GLU A 13 -0.90 -16.16 -4.34
N ARG A 14 -1.47 -17.10 -5.07
CA ARG A 14 -1.05 -17.39 -6.46
C ARG A 14 -1.25 -16.20 -7.37
N VAL A 15 -2.40 -15.54 -7.30
CA VAL A 15 -2.72 -14.36 -8.13
C VAL A 15 -1.75 -13.21 -7.83
N VAL A 16 -1.41 -13.00 -6.55
CA VAL A 16 -0.43 -11.98 -6.15
C VAL A 16 0.97 -12.34 -6.63
N ALA A 17 1.42 -13.58 -6.45
CA ALA A 17 2.73 -14.02 -6.93
C ALA A 17 2.87 -13.85 -8.45
N GLU A 18 1.83 -14.21 -9.20
CA GLU A 18 1.80 -14.08 -10.65
C GLU A 18 1.86 -12.61 -11.12
N TYR A 19 1.16 -11.73 -10.41
CA TYR A 19 1.24 -10.28 -10.63
C TYR A 19 2.66 -9.74 -10.39
N LEU A 20 3.29 -10.14 -9.29
CA LEU A 20 4.63 -9.70 -8.92
C LEU A 20 5.71 -10.21 -9.88
N ARG A 21 5.50 -11.33 -10.57
CA ARG A 21 6.44 -11.85 -11.57
C ARG A 21 6.73 -10.91 -12.72
N ARG A 22 5.90 -9.91 -12.94
CA ARG A 22 6.14 -8.87 -13.95
C ARG A 22 7.42 -8.08 -13.68
N TRP A 23 7.83 -7.99 -12.41
CA TRP A 23 9.03 -7.26 -11.98
C TRP A 23 10.05 -8.15 -11.27
N TRP A 24 9.59 -9.22 -10.65
CA TRP A 24 10.42 -10.21 -9.96
C TRP A 24 10.12 -11.60 -10.51
N GLU A 25 10.84 -11.97 -11.56
CA GLU A 25 10.59 -13.17 -12.36
C GLU A 25 10.45 -14.45 -11.53
N GLY A 26 11.24 -14.57 -10.45
CA GLY A 26 11.21 -15.73 -9.56
C GLY A 26 10.08 -15.76 -8.51
N ALA A 27 9.22 -14.72 -8.46
CA ALA A 27 8.18 -14.65 -7.44
C ALA A 27 7.29 -15.90 -7.44
N SER A 28 7.14 -16.52 -6.28
CA SER A 28 6.38 -17.77 -6.11
C SER A 28 5.67 -17.80 -4.75
N VAL A 29 4.68 -18.68 -4.63
CA VAL A 29 3.96 -18.89 -3.38
C VAL A 29 4.79 -19.70 -2.41
N GLY A 30 4.89 -19.22 -1.15
CA GLY A 30 5.50 -19.97 -0.06
C GLY A 30 4.63 -21.14 0.40
N ARG A 31 5.27 -22.10 1.06
CA ARG A 31 4.59 -23.25 1.67
C ARG A 31 4.92 -23.30 3.17
N GLY A 32 3.91 -23.58 3.98
CA GLY A 32 4.07 -23.74 5.42
C GLY A 32 4.04 -22.43 6.20
N SER A 33 4.74 -22.40 7.33
CA SER A 33 4.86 -21.23 8.21
C SER A 33 6.00 -20.33 7.75
N GLY A 34 5.71 -19.23 7.12
CA GLY A 34 6.73 -18.32 6.64
C GLY A 34 6.14 -17.23 5.78
N ARG A 35 6.93 -16.72 4.86
CA ARG A 35 6.47 -15.73 3.90
C ARG A 35 5.49 -16.34 2.89
N ASP A 36 4.42 -15.62 2.59
CA ASP A 36 3.45 -16.06 1.59
C ASP A 36 4.01 -15.98 0.16
N ILE A 37 4.88 -15.00 -0.09
CA ILE A 37 5.54 -14.83 -1.38
C ILE A 37 7.06 -15.01 -1.20
N LEU A 38 7.65 -15.84 -2.03
CA LEU A 38 9.09 -16.13 -2.06
C LEU A 38 9.77 -15.49 -3.26
N ASN A 39 11.10 -15.40 -3.19
CA ASN A 39 11.97 -14.91 -4.27
C ASN A 39 11.69 -13.45 -4.67
N VAL A 40 11.31 -12.65 -3.69
CA VAL A 40 11.15 -11.19 -3.78
C VAL A 40 11.96 -10.53 -2.66
N PRO A 41 12.48 -9.31 -2.85
CA PRO A 41 13.33 -8.63 -1.87
C PRO A 41 12.54 -7.94 -0.73
N PHE A 42 11.35 -8.43 -0.42
CA PHE A 42 10.48 -7.93 0.64
C PHE A 42 9.66 -9.08 1.24
N ASP A 43 8.98 -8.82 2.34
CA ASP A 43 8.05 -9.77 2.98
C ASP A 43 6.61 -9.32 2.74
N CYS A 44 5.91 -10.01 1.86
CA CYS A 44 4.51 -9.75 1.52
C CYS A 44 3.62 -10.81 2.17
N GLU A 45 2.80 -10.39 3.12
CA GLU A 45 1.73 -11.21 3.72
C GLU A 45 0.45 -11.02 2.93
N VAL A 46 -0.18 -12.10 2.50
CA VAL A 46 -1.41 -12.06 1.69
C VAL A 46 -2.62 -12.44 2.54
N LYS A 47 -3.61 -11.59 2.57
CA LYS A 47 -4.88 -11.82 3.30
C LYS A 47 -6.08 -11.72 2.38
N ALA A 48 -6.92 -12.74 2.41
CA ALA A 48 -8.18 -12.82 1.66
C ALA A 48 -9.34 -13.15 2.61
N ARG A 49 -9.58 -12.27 3.57
CA ARG A 49 -10.58 -12.46 4.63
C ARG A 49 -11.67 -11.40 4.56
N THR A 50 -12.83 -11.72 5.12
CA THR A 50 -13.95 -10.77 5.27
C THR A 50 -13.71 -9.74 6.35
N GLY A 51 -12.85 -10.02 7.34
CA GLY A 51 -12.46 -9.11 8.42
C GLY A 51 -10.98 -8.76 8.34
N LEU A 52 -10.64 -7.51 8.67
CA LEU A 52 -9.27 -7.01 8.72
C LEU A 52 -8.76 -7.04 10.17
N ASP A 53 -7.82 -7.93 10.46
CA ASP A 53 -7.04 -7.91 11.70
C ASP A 53 -5.72 -7.17 11.45
N ILE A 54 -5.77 -5.86 11.53
CA ILE A 54 -4.63 -4.97 11.26
C ILE A 54 -3.51 -5.22 12.27
N LYS A 55 -3.84 -5.26 13.57
CA LYS A 55 -2.84 -5.45 14.63
C LYS A 55 -2.16 -6.81 14.54
N GLY A 56 -2.94 -7.88 14.39
CA GLY A 56 -2.40 -9.23 14.25
C GLY A 56 -1.54 -9.40 13.02
N THR A 57 -1.95 -8.83 11.90
CA THR A 57 -1.19 -8.86 10.66
C THR A 57 0.13 -8.09 10.78
N LEU A 58 0.12 -6.90 11.37
CA LEU A 58 1.36 -6.13 11.62
C LEU A 58 2.34 -6.88 12.53
N ARG A 59 1.87 -7.51 13.61
CA ARG A 59 2.70 -8.33 14.49
C ARG A 59 3.33 -9.51 13.75
N GLN A 60 2.57 -10.18 12.91
CA GLN A 60 3.03 -11.31 12.11
C GLN A 60 4.16 -10.90 11.15
N ILE A 61 4.01 -9.78 10.48
CA ILE A 61 5.04 -9.20 9.60
C ILE A 61 6.27 -8.78 10.42
N GLU A 62 6.07 -8.07 11.51
CA GLU A 62 7.15 -7.57 12.36
C GLU A 62 8.01 -8.69 12.94
N ALA A 63 7.40 -9.78 13.38
CA ALA A 63 8.12 -10.96 13.87
C ALA A 63 9.10 -11.52 12.84
N ARG A 64 8.75 -11.53 11.55
CA ARG A 64 9.61 -12.02 10.48
C ARG A 64 10.63 -10.97 10.02
N THR A 65 10.21 -9.73 9.89
CA THR A 65 11.05 -8.66 9.34
C THR A 65 12.09 -8.15 10.34
N THR A 66 11.88 -8.31 11.64
CA THR A 66 12.89 -8.04 12.67
C THR A 66 14.12 -8.93 12.48
N GLU A 67 13.94 -10.18 12.08
CA GLU A 67 15.05 -11.10 11.82
C GLU A 67 15.66 -10.89 10.42
N SER A 68 14.80 -10.74 9.40
CA SER A 68 15.24 -10.69 8.00
C SER A 68 15.76 -9.31 7.56
N GLY A 69 15.35 -8.24 8.23
CA GLY A 69 15.64 -6.85 7.82
C GLY A 69 14.91 -6.43 6.53
N LEU A 70 14.02 -7.24 6.01
CA LEU A 70 13.26 -6.93 4.80
C LEU A 70 12.14 -5.91 5.07
N LEU A 71 11.77 -5.15 4.05
CA LEU A 71 10.53 -4.39 4.07
C LEU A 71 9.34 -5.35 4.16
N GLY A 72 8.47 -5.18 5.15
CA GLY A 72 7.28 -5.97 5.33
C GLY A 72 6.01 -5.19 5.04
N PHE A 73 5.09 -5.79 4.30
CA PHE A 73 3.76 -5.23 4.09
C PHE A 73 2.72 -6.33 3.92
N ALA A 74 1.47 -5.99 4.10
CA ALA A 74 0.35 -6.88 3.83
C ALA A 74 -0.39 -6.46 2.57
N CYS A 75 -0.83 -7.46 1.81
CA CYS A 75 -1.69 -7.32 0.65
C CYS A 75 -3.06 -7.87 1.01
N PHE A 76 -4.09 -7.02 1.01
CA PHE A 76 -5.45 -7.42 1.34
C PHE A 76 -6.32 -7.47 0.09
N ARG A 77 -6.85 -8.64 -0.20
CA ARG A 77 -7.99 -8.77 -1.10
C ARG A 77 -9.26 -8.55 -0.28
N LEU A 78 -9.91 -7.44 -0.49
CA LEU A 78 -11.15 -7.09 0.20
C LEU A 78 -12.31 -7.94 -0.30
N ASN A 79 -13.38 -8.02 0.52
CA ASN A 79 -14.59 -8.72 0.11
C ASN A 79 -15.20 -8.07 -1.13
N GLY A 80 -15.58 -8.89 -2.11
CA GLY A 80 -16.13 -8.41 -3.39
C GLY A 80 -15.09 -8.04 -4.45
N GLN A 81 -13.79 -7.99 -4.14
CA GLN A 81 -12.77 -7.79 -5.15
C GLN A 81 -12.54 -9.04 -5.99
N GLY A 82 -12.28 -8.85 -7.29
CA GLY A 82 -11.90 -9.89 -8.23
C GLY A 82 -10.43 -10.32 -8.10
N GLU A 83 -9.88 -10.84 -9.17
CA GLU A 83 -8.50 -11.34 -9.25
C GLU A 83 -7.58 -10.36 -9.98
N GLN A 84 -7.69 -9.08 -9.64
CA GLN A 84 -6.84 -8.00 -10.12
C GLN A 84 -6.00 -7.45 -8.97
N PRO A 85 -4.78 -7.96 -8.74
CA PRO A 85 -3.96 -7.58 -7.59
C PRO A 85 -3.59 -6.11 -7.53
N SER A 86 -3.58 -5.41 -8.65
CA SER A 86 -3.39 -3.96 -8.69
C SER A 86 -4.45 -3.17 -7.90
N ASP A 87 -5.64 -3.78 -7.70
CA ASP A 87 -6.75 -3.16 -6.95
C ASP A 87 -6.72 -3.54 -5.46
N TYR A 88 -5.86 -4.48 -5.06
CA TYR A 88 -5.76 -4.90 -3.67
C TYR A 88 -5.13 -3.80 -2.81
N VAL A 89 -5.46 -3.81 -1.54
CA VAL A 89 -4.93 -2.83 -0.58
C VAL A 89 -3.56 -3.29 -0.07
N ALA A 90 -2.57 -2.45 -0.17
CA ALA A 90 -1.29 -2.63 0.51
C ALA A 90 -1.29 -1.89 1.84
N MET A 91 -0.85 -2.55 2.90
CA MET A 91 -0.75 -1.98 4.24
C MET A 91 0.68 -2.15 4.76
N LEU A 92 1.29 -1.05 5.12
CA LEU A 92 2.61 -1.01 5.75
C LEU A 92 2.64 0.11 6.81
N ARG A 93 3.68 0.13 7.63
CA ARG A 93 3.86 1.21 8.59
C ARG A 93 4.10 2.53 7.86
N LEU A 94 3.59 3.61 8.40
CA LEU A 94 3.76 4.94 7.79
C LEU A 94 5.25 5.31 7.61
N GLY A 95 6.11 4.95 8.57
CA GLY A 95 7.55 5.18 8.46
C GLY A 95 8.18 4.50 7.25
N ASP A 96 7.79 3.26 6.97
CA ASP A 96 8.26 2.50 5.79
C ASP A 96 7.76 3.14 4.49
N LEU A 97 6.49 3.54 4.44
CA LEU A 97 5.95 4.26 3.30
C LEU A 97 6.67 5.59 3.05
N VAL A 98 6.92 6.37 4.09
CA VAL A 98 7.66 7.64 3.98
C VAL A 98 9.06 7.41 3.43
N GLN A 99 9.77 6.36 3.89
CA GLN A 99 11.08 6.02 3.35
C GLN A 99 11.02 5.65 1.87
N LEU A 100 10.05 4.81 1.47
CA LEU A 100 9.84 4.45 0.06
C LEU A 100 9.53 5.67 -0.81
N LEU A 101 8.70 6.59 -0.33
CA LEU A 101 8.38 7.81 -1.06
C LEU A 101 9.61 8.70 -1.25
N ARG A 102 10.47 8.82 -0.22
CA ARG A 102 11.72 9.55 -0.32
C ARG A 102 12.68 8.90 -1.32
N ASP A 103 12.84 7.60 -1.26
CA ASP A 103 13.70 6.83 -2.16
C ASP A 103 13.19 6.89 -3.62
N ALA A 104 11.88 7.00 -3.82
CA ALA A 104 11.26 7.21 -5.12
C ALA A 104 11.30 8.67 -5.63
N GLY A 105 11.92 9.58 -4.89
CA GLY A 105 12.08 10.98 -5.29
C GLY A 105 10.91 11.89 -4.95
N TYR A 106 9.98 11.46 -4.09
CA TYR A 106 8.93 12.32 -3.55
C TYR A 106 9.48 13.22 -2.44
N GLU A 107 10.52 13.96 -2.77
CA GLU A 107 11.07 14.98 -1.89
C GLU A 107 10.31 16.30 -2.06
N LYS A 108 10.50 17.20 -1.10
CA LYS A 108 9.92 18.54 -1.17
C LYS A 108 10.41 19.23 -2.43
N ARG A 109 9.53 19.45 -3.38
CA ARG A 109 9.83 20.23 -4.59
C ARG A 109 9.72 21.72 -4.29
N LYS A 110 10.49 22.54 -5.01
CA LYS A 110 10.43 24.01 -4.88
C LYS A 110 9.08 24.58 -5.32
N ASP A 111 8.36 23.83 -6.14
CA ASP A 111 7.03 24.17 -6.67
C ASP A 111 5.87 23.64 -5.80
N VAL A 112 6.16 22.94 -4.69
CA VAL A 112 5.13 22.52 -3.74
C VAL A 112 4.74 23.73 -2.89
N VAL A 113 3.47 24.09 -2.98
CA VAL A 113 2.87 25.11 -2.13
C VAL A 113 2.92 24.64 -0.67
N GLU A 114 3.54 25.42 0.20
CA GLU A 114 3.50 25.16 1.63
C GLU A 114 2.13 25.59 2.20
N ASP A 115 1.64 24.89 3.22
CA ASP A 115 0.34 25.20 3.84
C ASP A 115 0.22 26.68 4.28
N LYS A 116 1.34 27.29 4.66
CA LYS A 116 1.40 28.73 5.00
C LYS A 116 1.08 29.65 3.82
N ASP A 117 1.21 29.18 2.58
CA ASP A 117 0.91 29.95 1.38
C ASP A 117 -0.58 29.85 1.00
N ILE A 118 -1.31 28.93 1.63
CA ILE A 118 -2.74 28.77 1.45
C ILE A 118 -3.45 29.81 2.32
N ARG A 119 -4.24 30.65 1.70
CA ARG A 119 -5.01 31.70 2.36
C ARG A 119 -6.42 31.76 1.81
N ARG A 120 -7.27 32.49 2.48
CA ARG A 120 -8.63 32.76 1.98
C ARG A 120 -8.62 33.88 0.96
N CYS A 121 -9.24 33.66 -0.17
CA CYS A 121 -9.47 34.70 -1.16
C CYS A 121 -10.32 35.83 -0.54
N GLN A 122 -9.90 37.08 -0.69
CA GLN A 122 -10.60 38.22 -0.11
C GLN A 122 -11.93 38.52 -0.80
N GLN A 123 -12.11 38.06 -2.04
CA GLN A 123 -13.36 38.25 -2.78
C GLN A 123 -14.41 37.20 -2.50
N CYS A 124 -14.08 35.91 -2.52
CA CYS A 124 -15.07 34.83 -2.39
C CYS A 124 -14.93 34.01 -1.11
N GLY A 125 -13.85 34.17 -0.35
CA GLY A 125 -13.59 33.44 0.89
C GLY A 125 -13.11 31.99 0.71
N GLU A 126 -12.94 31.51 -0.50
CA GLU A 126 -12.40 30.18 -0.79
C GLU A 126 -10.90 30.09 -0.49
N TRP A 127 -10.44 28.87 -0.17
CA TRP A 127 -9.02 28.62 0.04
C TRP A 127 -8.26 28.66 -1.28
N THR A 128 -7.21 29.42 -1.34
CA THR A 128 -6.42 29.63 -2.56
C THR A 128 -4.97 30.00 -2.25
N ILE A 129 -4.09 29.79 -3.22
CA ILE A 129 -2.71 30.29 -3.20
C ILE A 129 -2.58 31.65 -3.90
N ASN A 130 -3.57 32.04 -4.69
CA ASN A 130 -3.61 33.30 -5.43
C ASN A 130 -4.68 34.24 -4.82
N ASP A 131 -4.44 35.53 -4.87
CA ASP A 131 -5.43 36.51 -4.43
C ASP A 131 -5.45 37.71 -5.40
N PRO A 132 -6.50 37.89 -6.21
CA PRO A 132 -7.74 37.08 -6.22
C PRO A 132 -7.52 35.65 -6.74
N CYS A 133 -8.40 34.73 -6.33
CA CYS A 133 -8.32 33.35 -6.79
C CYS A 133 -8.72 33.21 -8.27
N ASN A 134 -8.31 32.10 -8.89
CA ASN A 134 -8.61 31.85 -10.31
C ASN A 134 -10.09 31.87 -10.67
N TRP A 135 -10.99 31.59 -9.68
CA TRP A 135 -12.45 31.70 -9.85
C TRP A 135 -12.90 33.14 -9.99
N CYS A 136 -12.30 34.06 -9.23
CA CYS A 136 -12.67 35.47 -9.27
C CYS A 136 -12.05 36.19 -10.48
N GLU A 137 -10.88 35.74 -10.96
CA GLU A 137 -10.25 36.28 -12.17
C GLU A 137 -10.99 35.92 -13.47
N ALA A 138 -11.75 34.79 -13.44
CA ALA A 138 -12.48 34.30 -14.61
C ALA A 138 -13.84 34.98 -14.84
N GLN A 139 -14.25 35.92 -13.98
CA GLN A 139 -15.48 36.70 -14.08
C GLN A 139 -15.19 38.12 -14.53
#